data_bd180b8388bc1411706f1e82ad0302a1
#
_entry.id   bd180b8388bc1411706f1e82ad0302a1
#
_cell.length_a   1.000
_cell.length_b   1.000
_cell.length_c   1.000
_cell.angle_alpha   90.00
_cell.angle_beta   90.00
_cell.angle_gamma   90.00
#
_symmetry.space_group_name_H-M   'P 1'
#
loop_
_entity.id
_entity.type
_entity.pdbx_description
1 polymer ?
#
loop_
_entity_poly.entity_id
_entity_poly.type
_entity_poly.pdbx_seq_one_letter_code
_entity_poly.pdbx_strand_id
1 'polypeptide(L)'
;MEFTYQEKIAVMRILLDIIHADGIIDERETFFFNKLKDNFNLADEDHEVVRVKNSLIALTQIKQMSKEKKVEFARLMGQMIIVDEDINVNEVAIYNVVAEFCDINTSFDESVVREFNKQVQNYEMFL
;
A
#
# COMPACT_ATOMS: atom_id res chain seq x y z
N MET A 1 -9.83 12.66 6.46
CA MET A 1 -8.88 12.56 5.33
C MET A 1 -9.33 11.44 4.40
N GLU A 2 -9.60 11.75 3.16
CA GLU A 2 -9.96 10.75 2.16
C GLU A 2 -9.13 10.94 0.90
N PHE A 3 -8.67 9.82 0.32
CA PHE A 3 -8.02 9.86 -0.98
C PHE A 3 -9.06 10.19 -2.07
N THR A 4 -8.66 10.99 -3.05
CA THR A 4 -9.45 11.16 -4.27
C THR A 4 -9.40 9.88 -5.11
N TYR A 5 -10.26 9.77 -6.12
CA TYR A 5 -10.21 8.62 -7.02
C TYR A 5 -8.83 8.44 -7.64
N GLN A 6 -8.22 9.51 -8.14
CA GLN A 6 -6.89 9.42 -8.76
C GLN A 6 -5.82 9.01 -7.76
N GLU A 7 -5.93 9.49 -6.53
CA GLU A 7 -5.01 9.09 -5.47
C GLU A 7 -5.18 7.61 -5.10
N LYS A 8 -6.42 7.13 -5.03
CA LYS A 8 -6.69 5.71 -4.78
C LYS A 8 -6.04 4.83 -5.85
N ILE A 9 -6.19 5.20 -7.11
CA ILE A 9 -5.58 4.45 -8.21
C ILE A 9 -4.06 4.46 -8.09
N ALA A 10 -3.45 5.61 -7.79
CA ALA A 10 -2.00 5.71 -7.62
C ALA A 10 -1.51 4.84 -6.46
N VAL A 11 -2.19 4.90 -5.32
CA VAL A 11 -1.87 4.08 -4.14
C VAL A 11 -1.95 2.59 -4.48
N MET A 12 -3.05 2.17 -5.11
CA MET A 12 -3.25 0.76 -5.46
C MET A 12 -2.20 0.29 -6.48
N ARG A 13 -1.78 1.16 -7.41
CA ARG A 13 -0.73 0.81 -8.37
C ARG A 13 0.58 0.47 -7.67
N ILE A 14 1.00 1.29 -6.71
CA ILE A 14 2.26 1.03 -6.00
C ILE A 14 2.16 -0.21 -5.12
N LEU A 15 1.00 -0.44 -4.48
CA LEU A 15 0.79 -1.68 -3.72
C LEU A 15 0.86 -2.91 -4.63
N LEU A 16 0.34 -2.81 -5.85
CA LEU A 16 0.43 -3.90 -6.82
C LEU A 16 1.90 -4.17 -7.21
N ASP A 17 2.71 -3.13 -7.36
CA ASP A 17 4.14 -3.28 -7.62
C ASP A 17 4.84 -4.00 -6.48
N ILE A 18 4.46 -3.71 -5.24
CA ILE A 18 5.01 -4.41 -4.07
C ILE A 18 4.67 -5.90 -4.11
N ILE A 19 3.43 -6.25 -4.43
CA ILE A 19 3.01 -7.65 -4.55
C ILE A 19 3.88 -8.40 -5.57
N HIS A 20 4.26 -7.75 -6.65
CA HIS A 20 5.03 -8.37 -7.73
C HIS A 20 6.55 -8.25 -7.57
N ALA A 21 7.03 -7.68 -6.46
CA ALA A 21 8.44 -7.33 -6.30
C ALA A 21 9.40 -8.52 -6.39
N ASP A 22 8.99 -9.70 -5.94
CA ASP A 22 9.82 -10.90 -5.96
C ASP A 22 9.38 -11.92 -7.02
N GLY A 23 8.37 -11.59 -7.80
CA GLY A 23 7.81 -12.49 -8.82
C GLY A 23 6.92 -13.59 -8.27
N ILE A 24 6.70 -13.63 -6.95
CA ILE A 24 5.84 -14.60 -6.29
C ILE A 24 4.63 -13.87 -5.72
N ILE A 25 3.43 -14.34 -6.04
CA ILE A 25 2.19 -13.74 -5.54
C ILE A 25 1.71 -14.55 -4.33
N ASP A 26 1.70 -13.94 -3.16
CA ASP A 26 1.19 -14.55 -1.95
C ASP A 26 -0.32 -14.29 -1.83
N GLU A 27 -1.08 -15.34 -1.47
CA GLU A 27 -2.54 -15.22 -1.36
C GLU A 27 -2.98 -14.20 -0.30
N ARG A 28 -2.19 -14.05 0.78
CA ARG A 28 -2.51 -13.09 1.85
C ARG A 28 -2.33 -11.66 1.37
N GLU A 29 -1.33 -11.40 0.53
CA GLU A 29 -1.13 -10.09 -0.09
C GLU A 29 -2.27 -9.77 -1.05
N THR A 30 -2.68 -10.75 -1.86
CA THR A 30 -3.81 -10.59 -2.78
C THR A 30 -5.10 -10.32 -2.02
N PHE A 31 -5.33 -11.05 -0.92
CA PHE A 31 -6.50 -10.86 -0.07
C PHE A 31 -6.53 -9.44 0.51
N PHE A 32 -5.39 -8.97 1.04
CA PHE A 32 -5.26 -7.62 1.57
C PHE A 32 -5.54 -6.57 0.50
N PHE A 33 -4.96 -6.75 -0.69
CA PHE A 33 -5.16 -5.84 -1.83
C PHE A 33 -6.63 -5.74 -2.21
N ASN A 34 -7.31 -6.87 -2.32
CA ASN A 34 -8.73 -6.90 -2.71
C ASN A 34 -9.62 -6.29 -1.62
N LYS A 35 -9.30 -6.52 -0.36
CA LYS A 35 -10.03 -5.92 0.75
C LYS A 35 -9.87 -4.40 0.76
N LEU A 36 -8.68 -3.91 0.49
CA LEU A 36 -8.43 -2.48 0.39
C LEU A 36 -9.18 -1.87 -0.80
N LYS A 37 -9.23 -2.57 -1.94
CA LYS A 37 -10.02 -2.15 -3.10
C LYS A 37 -11.47 -1.92 -2.71
N ASP A 38 -12.05 -2.86 -1.96
CA ASP A 38 -13.42 -2.73 -1.48
C ASP A 38 -13.58 -1.56 -0.51
N ASN A 39 -12.63 -1.38 0.40
CA ASN A 39 -12.65 -0.27 1.35
C ASN A 39 -12.55 1.09 0.65
N PHE A 40 -11.87 1.14 -0.49
CA PHE A 40 -11.78 2.35 -1.30
C PHE A 40 -12.99 2.56 -2.20
N ASN A 41 -13.98 1.66 -2.15
CA ASN A 41 -15.17 1.68 -3.01
C ASN A 41 -14.82 1.66 -4.50
N LEU A 42 -13.76 0.95 -4.87
CA LEU A 42 -13.38 0.76 -6.26
C LEU A 42 -14.19 -0.40 -6.86
N ALA A 43 -14.62 -0.23 -8.11
CA ALA A 43 -15.36 -1.25 -8.82
C ALA A 43 -14.41 -2.26 -9.47
N ASP A 44 -14.96 -3.37 -9.96
CA ASP A 44 -14.14 -4.39 -10.64
C ASP A 44 -13.47 -3.82 -11.90
N GLU A 45 -14.11 -2.90 -12.60
CA GLU A 45 -13.54 -2.21 -13.77
C GLU A 45 -12.30 -1.40 -13.39
N ASP A 46 -12.23 -0.91 -12.18
CA ASP A 46 -11.08 -0.11 -11.71
C ASP A 46 -9.82 -0.95 -11.56
N HIS A 47 -9.96 -2.28 -11.43
CA HIS A 47 -8.80 -3.16 -11.39
C HIS A 47 -7.93 -3.00 -12.64
N GLU A 48 -8.55 -2.91 -13.80
CA GLU A 48 -7.82 -2.70 -15.05
C GLU A 48 -7.17 -1.31 -15.10
N VAL A 49 -7.84 -0.29 -14.57
CA VAL A 49 -7.28 1.06 -14.47
C VAL A 49 -6.01 1.04 -13.63
N VAL A 50 -6.02 0.33 -12.50
CA VAL A 50 -4.84 0.17 -11.65
C VAL A 50 -3.74 -0.57 -12.40
N ARG A 51 -4.08 -1.68 -13.05
CA ARG A 51 -3.11 -2.55 -13.73
C ARG A 51 -2.33 -1.81 -14.81
N VAL A 52 -3.00 -0.93 -15.57
CA VAL A 52 -2.36 -0.22 -16.68
C VAL A 52 -1.76 1.13 -16.27
N LYS A 53 -1.98 1.56 -15.03
CA LYS A 53 -1.45 2.84 -14.54
C LYS A 53 0.07 2.81 -14.54
N ASN A 54 0.69 3.87 -15.07
CA ASN A 54 2.13 4.01 -15.05
C ASN A 54 2.63 4.25 -13.63
N SER A 55 3.57 3.44 -13.16
CA SER A 55 4.10 3.51 -11.79
C SER A 55 4.80 4.83 -11.49
N LEU A 56 5.56 5.39 -12.44
CA LEU A 56 6.25 6.65 -12.22
C LEU A 56 5.26 7.81 -12.09
N ILE A 57 4.21 7.79 -12.89
CA ILE A 57 3.14 8.80 -12.78
C ILE A 57 2.43 8.65 -11.44
N ALA A 58 2.15 7.41 -11.01
CA ALA A 58 1.55 7.15 -9.71
C ALA A 58 2.41 7.71 -8.58
N LEU A 59 3.72 7.51 -8.63
CA LEU A 59 4.64 8.04 -7.62
C LEU A 59 4.65 9.57 -7.58
N THR A 60 4.60 10.24 -8.74
CA THR A 60 4.54 11.70 -8.76
C THR A 60 3.24 12.22 -8.17
N GLN A 61 2.13 11.52 -8.39
CA GLN A 61 0.85 11.87 -7.80
C GLN A 61 0.89 11.72 -6.27
N ILE A 62 1.48 10.63 -5.78
CA ILE A 62 1.63 10.39 -4.34
C ILE A 62 2.53 11.46 -3.71
N LYS A 63 3.62 11.81 -4.38
CA LYS A 63 4.53 12.86 -3.89
C LYS A 63 3.81 14.19 -3.67
N GLN A 64 2.77 14.47 -4.44
CA GLN A 64 2.00 15.72 -4.35
C GLN A 64 0.90 15.69 -3.31
N MET A 65 0.65 14.54 -2.67
CA MET A 65 -0.38 14.42 -1.65
C MET A 65 0.01 15.18 -0.38
N SER A 66 -0.98 15.46 0.46
CA SER A 66 -0.74 16.04 1.77
C SER A 66 0.11 15.12 2.64
N LYS A 67 0.76 15.68 3.66
CA LYS A 67 1.55 14.89 4.61
C LYS A 67 0.71 13.78 5.26
N GLU A 68 -0.53 14.10 5.62
CA GLU A 68 -1.44 13.15 6.24
C GLU A 68 -1.73 11.96 5.32
N LYS A 69 -1.99 12.21 4.04
CA LYS A 69 -2.23 11.16 3.06
C LYS A 69 -0.98 10.32 2.80
N LYS A 70 0.20 10.94 2.78
CA LYS A 70 1.47 10.21 2.63
C LYS A 70 1.73 9.28 3.80
N VAL A 71 1.43 9.70 5.02
CA VAL A 71 1.57 8.85 6.21
C VAL A 71 0.64 7.65 6.10
N GLU A 72 -0.61 7.87 5.69
CA GLU A 72 -1.57 6.79 5.49
C GLU A 72 -1.11 5.82 4.40
N PHE A 73 -0.59 6.36 3.29
CA PHE A 73 -0.03 5.52 2.23
C PHE A 73 1.14 4.66 2.72
N ALA A 74 2.07 5.26 3.48
CA ALA A 74 3.20 4.52 4.05
C ALA A 74 2.73 3.40 4.97
N ARG A 75 1.68 3.65 5.75
CA ARG A 75 1.07 2.64 6.62
C ARG A 75 0.52 1.48 5.79
N LEU A 76 -0.16 1.77 4.70
CA LEU A 76 -0.71 0.73 3.82
C LEU A 76 0.39 -0.12 3.17
N MET A 77 1.49 0.52 2.73
CA MET A 77 2.64 -0.22 2.20
C MET A 77 3.22 -1.17 3.26
N GLY A 78 3.40 -0.65 4.46
CA GLY A 78 3.94 -1.46 5.56
C GLY A 78 3.05 -2.65 5.88
N GLN A 79 1.74 -2.45 5.95
CA GLN A 79 0.79 -3.54 6.18
C GLN A 79 0.85 -4.60 5.08
N MET A 80 0.96 -4.17 3.83
CA MET A 80 1.08 -5.09 2.70
C MET A 80 2.31 -5.99 2.84
N ILE A 81 3.44 -5.41 3.28
CA ILE A 81 4.69 -6.15 3.39
C ILE A 81 4.65 -7.23 4.48
N ILE A 82 3.97 -6.96 5.59
CA ILE A 82 3.97 -7.89 6.74
C ILE A 82 2.76 -8.81 6.79
N VAL A 83 1.84 -8.71 5.84
CA VAL A 83 0.55 -9.43 5.91
C VAL A 83 0.74 -10.96 5.90
N ASP A 84 1.80 -11.45 5.28
CA ASP A 84 2.12 -12.88 5.21
C ASP A 84 3.10 -13.34 6.30
N GLU A 85 3.47 -12.44 7.20
CA GLU A 85 4.43 -12.66 8.29
C GLU A 85 5.88 -12.91 7.83
N ASP A 86 6.10 -12.97 6.52
CA ASP A 86 7.42 -13.21 5.92
C ASP A 86 7.87 -11.92 5.25
N ILE A 87 8.82 -11.22 5.87
CA ILE A 87 9.28 -9.92 5.39
C ILE A 87 10.22 -10.12 4.20
N ASN A 88 9.76 -9.76 3.01
CA ASN A 88 10.54 -9.87 1.79
C ASN A 88 11.46 -8.67 1.63
N VAL A 89 12.76 -8.94 1.41
CA VAL A 89 13.77 -7.90 1.26
C VAL A 89 13.48 -6.97 0.07
N ASN A 90 12.99 -7.53 -1.03
CA ASN A 90 12.67 -6.73 -2.21
C ASN A 90 11.49 -5.80 -1.96
N GLU A 91 10.50 -6.24 -1.21
CA GLU A 91 9.35 -5.41 -0.85
C GLU A 91 9.76 -4.26 0.05
N VAL A 92 10.61 -4.52 1.03
CA VAL A 92 11.16 -3.48 1.92
C VAL A 92 11.99 -2.47 1.10
N ALA A 93 12.77 -2.95 0.15
CA ALA A 93 13.56 -2.08 -0.72
C ALA A 93 12.66 -1.13 -1.52
N ILE A 94 11.56 -1.64 -2.07
CA ILE A 94 10.59 -0.80 -2.79
C ILE A 94 9.98 0.24 -1.84
N TYR A 95 9.58 -0.19 -0.65
CA TYR A 95 9.04 0.74 0.36
C TYR A 95 10.01 1.91 0.59
N ASN A 96 11.28 1.60 0.83
CA ASN A 96 12.27 2.62 1.15
C ASN A 96 12.52 3.57 -0.02
N VAL A 97 12.59 3.04 -1.25
CA VAL A 97 12.75 3.87 -2.46
C VAL A 97 11.55 4.79 -2.66
N VAL A 98 10.34 4.24 -2.52
CA VAL A 98 9.10 5.01 -2.66
C VAL A 98 9.01 6.10 -1.60
N ALA A 99 9.33 5.77 -0.34
CA ALA A 99 9.30 6.72 0.76
C ALA A 99 10.27 7.87 0.52
N GLU A 100 11.49 7.56 0.08
CA GLU A 100 12.48 8.59 -0.22
C GLU A 100 12.03 9.49 -1.37
N PHE A 101 11.55 8.89 -2.46
CA PHE A 101 11.09 9.66 -3.63
C PHE A 101 9.91 10.58 -3.27
N CYS A 102 8.99 10.10 -2.46
CA CYS A 102 7.76 10.83 -2.11
C CYS A 102 7.94 11.77 -0.92
N ASP A 103 9.15 11.93 -0.40
CA ASP A 103 9.45 12.77 0.77
C ASP A 103 8.70 12.31 2.03
N ILE A 104 8.59 10.99 2.21
CA ILE A 104 8.02 10.39 3.40
C ILE A 104 9.16 10.13 4.39
N ASN A 105 9.11 10.77 5.55
CA ASN A 105 10.22 10.77 6.52
C ASN A 105 10.21 9.55 7.46
N THR A 106 9.74 8.41 6.98
CA THR A 106 9.71 7.19 7.77
C THR A 106 10.28 6.05 6.94
N SER A 107 11.34 5.42 7.45
CA SER A 107 11.82 4.16 6.90
C SER A 107 10.92 3.03 7.38
N PHE A 108 10.98 1.89 6.71
CA PHE A 108 10.21 0.72 7.14
C PHE A 108 10.68 0.28 8.52
N ASP A 109 9.73 0.20 9.47
CA ASP A 109 9.96 -0.30 10.82
C ASP A 109 8.95 -1.39 11.12
N GLU A 110 9.43 -2.63 11.13
CA GLU A 110 8.60 -3.81 11.34
C GLU A 110 7.82 -3.75 12.65
N SER A 111 8.48 -3.30 13.72
CA SER A 111 7.85 -3.26 15.05
C SER A 111 6.64 -2.32 15.07
N VAL A 112 6.79 -1.14 14.49
CA VAL A 112 5.72 -0.13 14.43
C VAL A 112 4.57 -0.64 13.59
N VAL A 113 4.87 -1.23 12.43
CA VAL A 113 3.83 -1.72 11.52
C VAL A 113 3.08 -2.89 12.15
N ARG A 114 3.77 -3.82 12.81
CA ARG A 114 3.13 -4.95 13.49
C ARG A 114 2.22 -4.51 14.62
N GLU A 115 2.66 -3.54 15.41
CA GLU A 115 1.85 -3.01 16.50
C GLU A 115 0.57 -2.36 15.96
N PHE A 116 0.70 -1.56 14.91
CA PHE A 116 -0.44 -0.95 14.25
C PHE A 116 -1.40 -2.01 13.70
N ASN A 117 -0.87 -3.04 13.07
CA ASN A 117 -1.66 -4.11 12.47
C ASN A 117 -2.48 -4.86 13.54
N LYS A 118 -1.91 -5.11 14.71
CA LYS A 118 -2.64 -5.71 15.83
C LYS A 118 -3.82 -4.86 16.26
N GLN A 119 -3.66 -3.54 16.33
CA GLN A 119 -4.72 -2.63 16.71
C GLN A 119 -5.85 -2.65 15.69
N VAL A 120 -5.52 -2.63 14.40
CA VAL A 120 -6.51 -2.68 13.32
C VAL A 120 -7.25 -4.01 13.33
N GLN A 121 -6.56 -5.12 13.49
CA GLN A 121 -7.20 -6.44 13.54
C GLN A 121 -8.18 -6.56 14.69
N ASN A 122 -7.84 -5.99 15.84
CA ASN A 122 -8.75 -5.98 16.99
C ASN A 122 -10.03 -5.20 16.69
N TYR A 123 -9.92 -4.11 15.93
CA TYR A 123 -11.10 -3.34 15.50
C TYR A 123 -11.94 -4.12 14.49
N GLU A 124 -11.29 -4.74 13.52
CA GLU A 124 -11.99 -5.45 12.45
C GLU A 124 -12.73 -6.70 12.94
N MET A 125 -12.26 -7.31 14.02
CA MET A 125 -12.92 -8.47 14.60
C MET A 125 -14.33 -8.14 15.14
N PHE A 126 -14.62 -6.88 15.35
CA PHE A 126 -15.93 -6.43 15.88
C PHE A 126 -16.81 -5.80 14.81
N LEU A 127 -16.35 -5.73 13.60
CA LEU A 127 -17.09 -5.22 12.47
C LEU A 127 -17.61 -6.36 11.60
#